data_4fcef888d737f69d5fad8d9d084fc128
#
_entry.id   4fcef888d737f69d5fad8d9d084fc128
#
_cell.length_a   1.000
_cell.length_b   1.000
_cell.length_c   1.000
_cell.angle_alpha   90.00
_cell.angle_beta   90.00
_cell.angle_gamma   90.00
#
_symmetry.space_group_name_H-M   'P 1'
#
loop_
_entity.id
_entity.type
_entity.pdbx_description
1 polymer ?
#
loop_
_entity_poly.entity_id
_entity_poly.type
_entity_poly.pdbx_seq_one_letter_code
_entity_poly.pdbx_strand_id
1 'polypeptide(L)'
;LTRAGRAKFVRHCIAMANTKGGYVVVGVGEDAAGQPALFTGLTKEEAHSFDPTDVGNFINRFADPAVDFTLERPVVDGKRYVVFVIRPFRALPHVCTSSCENELALGTFYIRTADASSRPAYRSSEMHALIQRTLRNQREMLGRMIRGILYEDPTFQSERQQSSRFEEEIKHTRDFFSKRRVNPPESNFRLMLTVQPPEY
;
A
#
# COMPACT_ATOMS: atom_id res chain seq x y z
N LEU A 1 20.22 2.60 -23.02
CA LEU A 1 18.96 3.32 -23.23
C LEU A 1 19.23 4.77 -23.64
N THR A 2 18.58 5.27 -24.70
CA THR A 2 18.58 6.69 -25.08
C THR A 2 17.92 7.55 -23.98
N ARG A 3 18.11 8.87 -24.02
CA ARG A 3 17.48 9.78 -23.05
C ARG A 3 15.95 9.69 -23.13
N ALA A 4 15.37 9.67 -24.31
CA ALA A 4 13.94 9.47 -24.51
C ALA A 4 13.46 8.09 -24.00
N GLY A 5 14.23 7.03 -24.24
CA GLY A 5 13.91 5.68 -23.72
C GLY A 5 13.92 5.63 -22.19
N ARG A 6 14.84 6.35 -21.55
CA ARG A 6 14.85 6.46 -20.06
C ARG A 6 13.67 7.27 -19.55
N ALA A 7 13.28 8.37 -20.22
CA ALA A 7 12.12 9.16 -19.86
C ALA A 7 10.81 8.34 -20.01
N LYS A 8 10.69 7.58 -21.11
CA LYS A 8 9.59 6.65 -21.33
C LYS A 8 9.49 5.60 -20.23
N PHE A 9 10.63 5.03 -19.81
CA PHE A 9 10.69 4.07 -18.69
C PHE A 9 10.15 4.69 -17.39
N VAL A 10 10.59 5.92 -17.04
CA VAL A 10 10.09 6.65 -15.85
C VAL A 10 8.58 6.87 -15.94
N ARG A 11 8.08 7.28 -17.12
CA ARG A 11 6.63 7.44 -17.34
C ARG A 11 5.86 6.14 -17.04
N HIS A 12 6.39 5.00 -17.49
CA HIS A 12 5.77 3.70 -17.19
C HIS A 12 5.81 3.37 -15.70
N CYS A 13 6.92 3.66 -15.00
CA CYS A 13 7.03 3.44 -13.55
C CYS A 13 5.99 4.28 -12.78
N ILE A 14 5.90 5.58 -13.07
CA ILE A 14 4.91 6.47 -12.44
C ILE A 14 3.49 5.99 -12.74
N ALA A 15 3.20 5.66 -13.99
CA ALA A 15 1.86 5.22 -14.39
C ALA A 15 1.43 3.90 -13.73
N MET A 16 2.34 2.94 -13.59
CA MET A 16 2.10 1.69 -12.87
C MET A 16 1.89 1.93 -11.39
N ALA A 17 2.75 2.74 -10.75
CA ALA A 17 2.63 3.08 -9.34
C ALA A 17 1.31 3.80 -9.04
N ASN A 18 0.83 4.66 -9.92
CA ASN A 18 -0.45 5.35 -9.80
C ASN A 18 -1.68 4.46 -10.07
N THR A 19 -1.47 3.24 -10.57
CA THR A 19 -2.55 2.29 -10.79
C THR A 19 -2.43 1.08 -9.85
N LYS A 20 -2.22 -0.10 -10.34
CA LYS A 20 -2.19 -1.34 -9.55
C LYS A 20 -0.78 -1.85 -9.28
N GLY A 21 0.25 -1.05 -9.60
CA GLY A 21 1.60 -1.55 -9.74
C GLY A 21 1.78 -2.30 -11.06
N GLY A 22 2.89 -3.02 -11.21
CA GLY A 22 3.15 -3.81 -12.40
C GLY A 22 4.60 -4.26 -12.51
N TYR A 23 4.90 -4.87 -13.63
CA TYR A 23 6.23 -5.37 -13.94
C TYR A 23 6.77 -4.71 -15.20
N VAL A 24 8.04 -4.34 -15.18
CA VAL A 24 8.78 -3.96 -16.39
C VAL A 24 9.90 -4.98 -16.57
N VAL A 25 9.88 -5.69 -17.67
CA VAL A 25 10.86 -6.72 -17.99
C VAL A 25 11.82 -6.17 -19.05
N VAL A 26 13.12 -6.25 -18.78
CA VAL A 26 14.19 -5.90 -19.72
C VAL A 26 14.86 -7.17 -20.22
N GLY A 27 15.16 -7.23 -21.50
CA GLY A 27 15.72 -8.42 -22.17
C GLY A 27 14.70 -9.14 -23.06
N VAL A 28 13.51 -8.54 -23.23
CA VAL A 28 12.48 -9.02 -24.18
C VAL A 28 12.29 -7.95 -25.25
N GLY A 29 12.39 -8.33 -26.52
CA GLY A 29 12.11 -7.48 -27.66
C GLY A 29 10.66 -7.58 -28.08
N GLU A 30 10.16 -6.53 -28.70
CA GLU A 30 8.80 -6.43 -29.25
C GLU A 30 8.81 -6.74 -30.76
N ASP A 31 7.74 -7.30 -31.24
CA ASP A 31 7.49 -7.47 -32.69
C ASP A 31 6.94 -6.16 -33.30
N ALA A 32 6.61 -6.18 -34.60
CA ALA A 32 6.04 -5.05 -35.32
C ALA A 32 4.68 -4.60 -34.77
N ALA A 33 3.97 -5.46 -34.03
CA ALA A 33 2.70 -5.17 -33.39
C ALA A 33 2.88 -4.69 -31.93
N GLY A 34 4.14 -4.56 -31.43
CA GLY A 34 4.43 -4.18 -30.07
C GLY A 34 4.19 -5.29 -29.03
N GLN A 35 4.11 -6.55 -29.49
CA GLN A 35 3.92 -7.70 -28.61
C GLN A 35 5.27 -8.32 -28.25
N PRO A 36 5.42 -8.86 -27.03
CA PRO A 36 6.63 -9.55 -26.62
C PRO A 36 6.88 -10.78 -27.51
N ALA A 37 7.91 -10.75 -28.33
CA ALA A 37 8.19 -11.82 -29.29
C ALA A 37 9.63 -12.33 -29.24
N LEU A 38 10.61 -11.49 -28.90
CA LEU A 38 12.02 -11.83 -28.94
C LEU A 38 12.58 -11.98 -27.53
N PHE A 39 12.62 -13.18 -27.02
CA PHE A 39 13.15 -13.52 -25.69
C PHE A 39 14.67 -13.74 -25.76
N THR A 40 15.43 -12.69 -26.09
CA THR A 40 16.88 -12.75 -26.27
C THR A 40 17.62 -12.85 -24.93
N GLY A 41 17.06 -12.25 -23.89
CA GLY A 41 17.75 -12.09 -22.61
C GLY A 41 18.81 -10.99 -22.65
N LEU A 42 19.58 -10.89 -21.59
CA LEU A 42 20.68 -9.96 -21.39
C LEU A 42 21.98 -10.73 -21.11
N THR A 43 23.13 -10.14 -21.45
CA THR A 43 24.42 -10.60 -20.96
C THR A 43 24.54 -10.39 -19.45
N LYS A 44 25.50 -11.02 -18.82
CA LYS A 44 25.76 -10.84 -17.38
C LYS A 44 26.10 -9.40 -17.04
N GLU A 45 26.89 -8.76 -17.86
CA GLU A 45 27.35 -7.37 -17.72
C GLU A 45 26.17 -6.40 -17.87
N GLU A 46 25.32 -6.60 -18.89
CA GLU A 46 24.13 -5.79 -19.09
C GLU A 46 23.14 -5.90 -17.91
N ALA A 47 22.91 -7.13 -17.43
CA ALA A 47 22.02 -7.34 -16.29
C ALA A 47 22.55 -6.70 -14.99
N HIS A 48 23.88 -6.68 -14.79
CA HIS A 48 24.51 -6.06 -13.63
C HIS A 48 24.61 -4.53 -13.75
N SER A 49 24.55 -3.96 -14.97
CA SER A 49 24.57 -2.51 -15.18
C SER A 49 23.33 -1.79 -14.61
N PHE A 50 22.26 -2.53 -14.29
CA PHE A 50 21.09 -2.00 -13.61
C PHE A 50 21.32 -1.99 -12.11
N ASP A 51 21.98 -0.98 -11.56
CA ASP A 51 22.10 -0.78 -10.12
C ASP A 51 20.79 -0.24 -9.55
N PRO A 52 20.21 -0.85 -8.48
CA PRO A 52 18.97 -0.38 -7.89
C PRO A 52 19.02 1.05 -7.39
N THR A 53 20.18 1.48 -6.87
CA THR A 53 20.36 2.84 -6.34
C THR A 53 20.36 3.86 -7.46
N ASP A 54 21.12 3.61 -8.53
CA ASP A 54 21.20 4.49 -9.69
C ASP A 54 19.86 4.61 -10.40
N VAL A 55 19.17 3.49 -10.59
CA VAL A 55 17.83 3.46 -11.19
C VAL A 55 16.83 4.19 -10.29
N GLY A 56 16.87 3.96 -8.97
CA GLY A 56 16.02 4.63 -8.00
C GLY A 56 16.21 6.14 -8.00
N ASN A 57 17.45 6.60 -7.95
CA ASN A 57 17.79 8.01 -8.03
C ASN A 57 17.31 8.63 -9.35
N PHE A 58 17.43 7.88 -10.45
CA PHE A 58 16.98 8.36 -11.75
C PHE A 58 15.45 8.49 -11.81
N ILE A 59 14.68 7.49 -11.36
CA ILE A 59 13.21 7.53 -11.35
C ILE A 59 12.73 8.66 -10.43
N ASN A 60 13.28 8.74 -9.22
CA ASN A 60 12.83 9.65 -8.17
C ASN A 60 13.22 11.11 -8.42
N ARG A 61 14.11 11.36 -9.37
CA ARG A 61 14.36 12.72 -9.91
C ARG A 61 13.11 13.30 -10.58
N PHE A 62 12.23 12.45 -11.11
CA PHE A 62 11.07 12.85 -11.89
C PHE A 62 9.75 12.53 -11.21
N ALA A 63 9.75 11.98 -9.99
CA ALA A 63 8.53 11.54 -9.30
C ALA A 63 8.53 11.98 -7.84
N ASP A 64 7.40 12.53 -7.40
CA ASP A 64 7.12 12.83 -6.00
C ASP A 64 5.71 12.32 -5.65
N PRO A 65 5.54 11.55 -4.57
CA PRO A 65 6.55 10.88 -3.76
C PRO A 65 7.45 9.91 -4.54
N ALA A 66 8.53 9.43 -3.91
CA ALA A 66 9.42 8.43 -4.51
C ALA A 66 8.67 7.14 -4.88
N VAL A 67 8.95 6.60 -6.07
CA VAL A 67 8.35 5.34 -6.54
C VAL A 67 8.98 4.16 -5.82
N ASP A 68 8.14 3.33 -5.17
CA ASP A 68 8.59 2.09 -4.51
C ASP A 68 8.69 0.96 -5.54
N PHE A 69 9.88 0.40 -5.70
CA PHE A 69 10.14 -0.73 -6.59
C PHE A 69 11.19 -1.67 -6.02
N THR A 70 11.19 -2.91 -6.51
CA THR A 70 12.28 -3.86 -6.33
C THR A 70 12.81 -4.29 -7.69
N LEU A 71 14.10 -4.66 -7.73
CA LEU A 71 14.76 -5.13 -8.92
C LEU A 71 15.20 -6.57 -8.73
N GLU A 72 14.80 -7.44 -9.63
CA GLU A 72 15.12 -8.87 -9.65
C GLU A 72 15.86 -9.22 -10.94
N ARG A 73 16.71 -10.26 -10.89
CA ARG A 73 17.48 -10.71 -12.05
C ARG A 73 17.27 -12.22 -12.26
N PRO A 74 16.07 -12.63 -12.67
CA PRO A 74 15.78 -14.05 -12.91
C PRO A 74 16.57 -14.59 -14.12
N VAL A 75 16.87 -15.89 -14.06
CA VAL A 75 17.39 -16.64 -15.19
C VAL A 75 16.32 -17.65 -15.58
N VAL A 76 15.84 -17.55 -16.82
CA VAL A 76 14.82 -18.43 -17.39
C VAL A 76 15.37 -19.03 -18.68
N ASP A 77 15.37 -20.34 -18.81
CA ASP A 77 15.92 -21.08 -19.96
C ASP A 77 17.35 -20.65 -20.33
N GLY A 78 18.21 -20.43 -19.31
CA GLY A 78 19.58 -19.99 -19.48
C GLY A 78 19.77 -18.52 -19.87
N LYS A 79 18.70 -17.77 -20.07
CA LYS A 79 18.71 -16.34 -20.42
C LYS A 79 18.44 -15.48 -19.19
N ARG A 80 19.16 -14.37 -19.07
CA ARG A 80 19.01 -13.42 -17.95
C ARG A 80 18.07 -12.30 -18.32
N TYR A 81 17.25 -11.90 -17.36
CA TYR A 81 16.33 -10.77 -17.48
C TYR A 81 16.53 -9.85 -16.29
N VAL A 82 16.12 -8.60 -16.44
CA VAL A 82 15.97 -7.66 -15.33
C VAL A 82 14.50 -7.32 -15.20
N VAL A 83 13.94 -7.54 -14.03
CA VAL A 83 12.53 -7.32 -13.73
C VAL A 83 12.41 -6.25 -12.66
N PHE A 84 11.75 -5.14 -13.01
CA PHE A 84 11.35 -4.13 -12.06
C PHE A 84 9.94 -4.45 -11.59
N VAL A 85 9.77 -4.67 -10.29
CA VAL A 85 8.47 -4.86 -9.64
C VAL A 85 8.07 -3.53 -9.06
N ILE A 86 7.17 -2.81 -9.73
CA ILE A 86 6.67 -1.50 -9.33
C ILE A 86 5.48 -1.70 -8.41
N ARG A 87 5.55 -1.17 -7.20
CA ARG A 87 4.45 -1.23 -6.23
C ARG A 87 3.47 -0.09 -6.43
N PRO A 88 2.17 -0.30 -6.18
CA PRO A 88 1.20 0.78 -6.18
C PRO A 88 1.48 1.76 -5.04
N PHE A 89 1.14 3.02 -5.21
CA PHE A 89 1.32 4.04 -4.17
C PHE A 89 0.52 3.68 -2.90
N ARG A 90 1.09 4.06 -1.74
CA ARG A 90 0.50 3.75 -0.42
C ARG A 90 -0.29 4.91 0.16
N ALA A 91 0.25 6.11 0.09
CA ALA A 91 -0.35 7.29 0.70
C ALA A 91 -0.85 8.28 -0.35
N LEU A 92 0.03 8.77 -1.21
CA LEU A 92 -0.26 9.79 -2.20
C LEU A 92 0.14 9.30 -3.60
N PRO A 93 -0.61 9.67 -4.65
CA PRO A 93 -0.23 9.37 -6.02
C PRO A 93 1.04 10.15 -6.41
N HIS A 94 1.83 9.53 -7.27
CA HIS A 94 3.06 10.12 -7.77
C HIS A 94 2.78 11.15 -8.85
N VAL A 95 3.30 12.36 -8.68
CA VAL A 95 3.28 13.43 -9.69
C VAL A 95 4.63 13.55 -10.35
N CYS A 96 4.64 13.88 -11.62
CA CYS A 96 5.87 14.16 -12.36
C CYS A 96 6.42 15.54 -11.96
N THR A 97 7.66 15.60 -11.48
CA THR A 97 8.30 16.81 -10.94
C THR A 97 9.15 17.57 -11.93
N SER A 98 9.44 16.99 -13.09
CA SER A 98 10.27 17.63 -14.12
C SER A 98 9.89 17.15 -15.51
N SER A 99 9.91 18.06 -16.47
CA SER A 99 9.74 17.70 -17.88
C SER A 99 11.01 17.07 -18.44
N CYS A 100 10.87 16.05 -19.27
CA CYS A 100 11.98 15.41 -19.95
C CYS A 100 11.54 14.90 -21.32
N GLU A 101 12.20 15.38 -22.36
CA GLU A 101 11.82 15.08 -23.75
C GLU A 101 10.32 15.35 -23.94
N ASN A 102 9.69 14.70 -24.89
CA ASN A 102 8.22 14.73 -25.03
C ASN A 102 7.52 13.63 -24.22
N GLU A 103 8.24 12.95 -23.32
CA GLU A 103 7.75 11.79 -22.59
C GLU A 103 7.22 12.13 -21.18
N LEU A 104 7.80 13.17 -20.56
CA LEU A 104 7.44 13.60 -19.22
C LEU A 104 7.10 15.09 -19.20
N ALA A 105 6.01 15.44 -18.55
CA ALA A 105 5.57 16.81 -18.34
C ALA A 105 5.41 17.10 -16.85
N LEU A 106 5.94 18.22 -16.40
CA LEU A 106 5.84 18.71 -15.02
C LEU A 106 4.39 18.79 -14.56
N GLY A 107 4.11 18.39 -13.32
CA GLY A 107 2.79 18.45 -12.69
C GLY A 107 1.79 17.41 -13.18
N THR A 108 2.24 16.43 -13.97
CA THR A 108 1.37 15.46 -14.61
C THR A 108 1.27 14.18 -13.79
N PHE A 109 0.05 13.69 -13.58
CA PHE A 109 -0.22 12.34 -13.08
C PHE A 109 -0.32 11.38 -14.26
N TYR A 110 0.60 10.44 -14.36
CA TYR A 110 0.55 9.37 -15.36
C TYR A 110 -0.20 8.17 -14.80
N ILE A 111 -1.02 7.53 -15.64
CA ILE A 111 -1.79 6.33 -15.30
C ILE A 111 -1.59 5.24 -16.36
N ARG A 112 -1.76 3.99 -15.94
CA ARG A 112 -1.79 2.83 -16.83
C ARG A 112 -3.24 2.57 -17.23
N THR A 113 -3.50 2.52 -18.53
CA THR A 113 -4.82 2.24 -19.08
C THR A 113 -5.03 0.75 -19.31
N ALA A 114 -6.25 0.33 -19.60
CA ALA A 114 -6.61 -1.08 -19.80
C ALA A 114 -5.92 -1.71 -21.05
N ASP A 115 -5.65 -0.90 -22.06
CA ASP A 115 -4.90 -1.26 -23.26
C ASP A 115 -3.37 -1.28 -23.04
N ALA A 116 -2.94 -1.32 -21.78
CA ALA A 116 -1.54 -1.34 -21.37
C ALA A 116 -0.71 -0.15 -21.87
N SER A 117 -1.33 1.00 -22.16
CA SER A 117 -0.62 2.24 -22.42
C SER A 117 -0.39 3.08 -21.16
N SER A 118 0.65 3.91 -21.15
CA SER A 118 0.93 4.87 -20.07
C SER A 118 0.78 6.28 -20.62
N ARG A 119 -0.18 7.02 -20.05
CA ARG A 119 -0.49 8.37 -20.50
C ARG A 119 -0.89 9.27 -19.33
N PRO A 120 -0.93 10.59 -19.51
CA PRO A 120 -1.50 11.51 -18.53
C PRO A 120 -2.95 11.19 -18.18
N ALA A 121 -3.34 11.45 -16.94
CA ALA A 121 -4.73 11.39 -16.49
C ALA A 121 -5.46 12.66 -16.94
N TYR A 122 -6.15 12.59 -18.05
CA TYR A 122 -6.88 13.73 -18.62
C TYR A 122 -8.34 13.81 -18.18
N ARG A 123 -8.93 12.67 -17.80
CA ARG A 123 -10.35 12.61 -17.47
C ARG A 123 -10.58 12.86 -16.00
N SER A 124 -11.65 13.60 -15.68
CA SER A 124 -12.05 13.82 -14.28
C SER A 124 -12.31 12.51 -13.54
N SER A 125 -12.83 11.49 -14.20
CA SER A 125 -13.02 10.15 -13.63
C SER A 125 -11.70 9.47 -13.23
N GLU A 126 -10.62 9.70 -13.99
CA GLU A 126 -9.30 9.17 -13.70
C GLU A 126 -8.68 9.85 -12.49
N MET A 127 -8.80 11.19 -12.40
CA MET A 127 -8.40 11.96 -11.23
C MET A 127 -9.23 11.57 -10.00
N HIS A 128 -10.55 11.39 -10.17
CA HIS A 128 -11.40 10.90 -9.09
C HIS A 128 -10.96 9.52 -8.59
N ALA A 129 -10.60 8.61 -9.49
CA ALA A 129 -10.09 7.28 -9.12
C ALA A 129 -8.79 7.34 -8.31
N LEU A 130 -7.87 8.26 -8.64
CA LEU A 130 -6.66 8.50 -7.87
C LEU A 130 -6.97 9.00 -6.46
N ILE A 131 -7.87 9.99 -6.34
CA ILE A 131 -8.32 10.55 -5.06
C ILE A 131 -9.00 9.47 -4.20
N GLN A 132 -9.93 8.70 -4.77
CA GLN A 132 -10.62 7.63 -4.04
C GLN A 132 -9.66 6.56 -3.54
N ARG A 133 -8.64 6.22 -4.33
CA ARG A 133 -7.59 5.29 -3.88
C ARG A 133 -6.78 5.88 -2.73
N THR A 134 -6.41 7.15 -2.79
CA THR A 134 -5.71 7.85 -1.71
C THR A 134 -6.50 7.77 -0.41
N LEU A 135 -7.78 8.13 -0.46
CA LEU A 135 -8.66 8.07 0.71
C LEU A 135 -8.81 6.66 1.28
N ARG A 136 -8.92 5.65 0.41
CA ARG A 136 -8.98 4.24 0.84
C ARG A 136 -7.70 3.83 1.55
N ASN A 137 -6.54 4.11 0.95
CA ASN A 137 -5.24 3.77 1.52
C ASN A 137 -5.03 4.45 2.88
N GLN A 138 -5.44 5.72 3.03
CA GLN A 138 -5.38 6.45 4.29
C GLN A 138 -6.27 5.81 5.36
N ARG A 139 -7.51 5.43 5.02
CA ARG A 139 -8.42 4.73 5.94
C ARG A 139 -7.86 3.38 6.38
N GLU A 140 -7.26 2.62 5.46
CA GLU A 140 -6.63 1.34 5.79
C GLU A 140 -5.41 1.52 6.69
N MET A 141 -4.61 2.56 6.44
CA MET A 141 -3.46 2.91 7.29
C MET A 141 -3.91 3.28 8.69
N LEU A 142 -4.89 4.18 8.81
CA LEU A 142 -5.47 4.59 10.09
C LEU A 142 -6.06 3.37 10.84
N GLY A 143 -6.81 2.52 10.16
CA GLY A 143 -7.37 1.29 10.74
C GLY A 143 -6.29 0.31 11.24
N ARG A 144 -5.12 0.25 10.59
CA ARG A 144 -3.99 -0.54 11.10
C ARG A 144 -3.35 0.10 12.33
N MET A 145 -3.18 1.43 12.33
CA MET A 145 -2.63 2.17 13.47
C MET A 145 -3.52 2.01 14.71
N ILE A 146 -4.84 2.19 14.55
CA ILE A 146 -5.80 2.01 15.63
C ILE A 146 -5.75 0.57 16.16
N ARG A 147 -5.75 -0.44 15.29
CA ARG A 147 -5.61 -1.84 15.72
C ARG A 147 -4.29 -2.10 16.45
N GLY A 148 -3.18 -1.54 15.99
CA GLY A 148 -1.89 -1.64 16.68
C GLY A 148 -1.97 -1.08 18.09
N ILE A 149 -2.48 0.12 18.26
CA ILE A 149 -2.66 0.76 19.56
C ILE A 149 -3.58 -0.08 20.47
N LEU A 150 -4.73 -0.55 19.96
CA LEU A 150 -5.72 -1.26 20.75
C LEU A 150 -5.32 -2.69 21.12
N TYR A 151 -4.50 -3.36 20.31
CA TYR A 151 -4.19 -4.79 20.52
C TYR A 151 -2.73 -5.05 20.93
N GLU A 152 -1.83 -4.10 20.71
CA GLU A 152 -0.41 -4.23 21.05
C GLU A 152 -0.01 -3.40 22.28
N ASP A 153 -0.87 -2.49 22.77
CA ASP A 153 -0.60 -1.72 23.95
C ASP A 153 -0.76 -2.61 25.22
N PRO A 154 0.29 -2.78 26.02
CA PRO A 154 0.24 -3.56 27.28
C PRO A 154 -0.81 -3.04 28.26
N THR A 155 -1.13 -1.75 28.23
CA THR A 155 -2.16 -1.14 29.08
C THR A 155 -3.55 -1.67 28.72
N PHE A 156 -3.85 -1.88 27.44
CA PHE A 156 -5.12 -2.44 26.98
C PHE A 156 -5.30 -3.92 27.36
N GLN A 157 -4.19 -4.67 27.43
CA GLN A 157 -4.24 -6.05 27.93
C GLN A 157 -4.50 -6.08 29.43
N SER A 158 -3.97 -5.11 30.19
CA SER A 158 -4.24 -4.99 31.63
C SER A 158 -5.69 -4.62 31.91
N GLU A 159 -6.31 -3.75 31.11
CA GLU A 159 -7.73 -3.40 31.24
C GLU A 159 -8.67 -4.57 30.90
N ARG A 160 -8.34 -5.38 29.88
CA ARG A 160 -9.08 -6.62 29.60
C ARG A 160 -8.96 -7.63 30.75
N GLN A 161 -7.78 -7.76 31.35
CA GLN A 161 -7.60 -8.61 32.53
C GLN A 161 -8.34 -8.07 33.75
N GLN A 162 -8.39 -6.75 33.93
CA GLN A 162 -9.18 -6.12 35.00
C GLN A 162 -10.69 -6.29 34.75
N SER A 163 -11.14 -6.13 33.52
CA SER A 163 -12.56 -6.35 33.15
C SER A 163 -12.97 -7.80 33.40
N SER A 164 -12.15 -8.78 33.02
CA SER A 164 -12.47 -10.19 33.28
C SER A 164 -12.45 -10.54 34.77
N ARG A 165 -11.52 -9.98 35.54
CA ARG A 165 -11.52 -10.11 37.00
C ARG A 165 -12.76 -9.51 37.64
N PHE A 166 -13.19 -8.35 37.18
CA PHE A 166 -14.38 -7.68 37.66
C PHE A 166 -15.65 -8.49 37.37
N GLU A 167 -15.76 -9.08 36.20
CA GLU A 167 -16.85 -9.99 35.84
C GLU A 167 -16.86 -11.27 36.73
N GLU A 168 -15.70 -11.83 37.04
CA GLU A 168 -15.57 -12.94 37.95
C GLU A 168 -15.98 -12.58 39.38
N GLU A 169 -15.59 -11.39 39.86
CA GLU A 169 -15.97 -10.86 41.18
C GLU A 169 -17.49 -10.63 41.27
N ILE A 170 -18.10 -10.07 40.21
CA ILE A 170 -19.56 -9.90 40.15
C ILE A 170 -20.26 -11.26 40.20
N LYS A 171 -19.77 -12.24 39.43
CA LYS A 171 -20.32 -13.61 39.42
C LYS A 171 -20.20 -14.26 40.80
N HIS A 172 -19.04 -14.18 41.43
CA HIS A 172 -18.80 -14.72 42.77
C HIS A 172 -19.68 -14.05 43.81
N THR A 173 -19.87 -12.74 43.74
CA THR A 173 -20.73 -11.97 44.64
C THR A 173 -22.21 -12.38 44.45
N ARG A 174 -22.67 -12.53 43.21
CA ARG A 174 -24.03 -12.97 42.89
C ARG A 174 -24.28 -14.39 43.43
N ASP A 175 -23.33 -15.31 43.25
CA ASP A 175 -23.42 -16.67 43.75
C ASP A 175 -23.43 -16.74 45.29
N PHE A 176 -22.63 -15.85 45.92
CA PHE A 176 -22.63 -15.73 47.38
C PHE A 176 -23.99 -15.29 47.95
N PHE A 177 -24.62 -14.29 47.37
CA PHE A 177 -25.92 -13.79 47.79
C PHE A 177 -27.07 -14.80 47.45
N SER A 178 -27.00 -15.48 46.30
CA SER A 178 -27.98 -16.48 45.94
C SER A 178 -27.98 -17.68 46.89
N LYS A 179 -26.83 -18.13 47.34
CA LYS A 179 -26.68 -19.23 48.29
C LYS A 179 -27.17 -18.89 49.72
N ARG A 180 -27.18 -17.64 50.11
CA ARG A 180 -27.60 -17.18 51.43
C ARG A 180 -29.10 -16.88 51.58
N ARG A 181 -29.90 -17.05 50.53
CA ARG A 181 -31.36 -16.74 50.53
C ARG A 181 -31.67 -15.36 51.16
N VAL A 182 -30.85 -14.38 50.96
CA VAL A 182 -31.16 -13.01 51.35
C VAL A 182 -32.11 -12.51 50.29
N ASN A 183 -33.40 -12.48 50.56
CA ASN A 183 -34.36 -11.76 49.72
C ASN A 183 -33.88 -10.31 49.65
N PRO A 184 -33.64 -9.76 48.47
CA PRO A 184 -33.33 -8.36 48.39
C PRO A 184 -34.49 -7.58 49.00
N PRO A 185 -34.24 -6.55 49.83
CA PRO A 185 -35.32 -5.74 50.34
C PRO A 185 -36.08 -5.19 49.15
N GLU A 186 -37.41 -5.14 49.23
CA GLU A 186 -38.30 -4.56 48.22
C GLU A 186 -38.13 -3.04 48.07
N SER A 187 -36.95 -2.55 48.16
CA SER A 187 -36.61 -1.18 47.86
C SER A 187 -36.19 -1.12 46.39
N ASN A 188 -36.83 -0.26 45.61
CA ASN A 188 -36.60 0.03 44.20
C ASN A 188 -35.18 0.56 43.86
N PHE A 189 -34.17 0.10 44.54
CA PHE A 189 -32.77 0.32 44.19
C PHE A 189 -32.33 -0.80 43.26
N ARG A 190 -32.65 -0.67 41.99
CA ARG A 190 -31.84 -1.27 40.93
C ARG A 190 -30.51 -0.53 40.94
N LEU A 191 -29.55 -1.09 41.62
CA LEU A 191 -28.13 -0.75 41.38
C LEU A 191 -27.79 -1.27 39.98
N MET A 192 -28.15 -0.51 38.95
CA MET A 192 -27.58 -0.69 37.63
C MET A 192 -26.14 -0.14 37.72
N LEU A 193 -25.23 -1.00 38.09
CA LEU A 193 -23.81 -0.79 37.74
C LEU A 193 -23.69 -1.00 36.21
N THR A 194 -24.20 -0.06 35.46
CA THR A 194 -23.77 0.12 34.07
C THR A 194 -22.41 0.77 34.14
N VAL A 195 -21.37 -0.02 34.09
CA VAL A 195 -20.07 0.48 33.68
C VAL A 195 -20.25 0.83 32.21
N GLN A 196 -20.62 2.09 31.94
CA GLN A 196 -20.49 2.64 30.60
C GLN A 196 -19.00 2.72 30.30
N PRO A 197 -18.53 2.11 29.20
CA PRO A 197 -17.20 2.42 28.72
C PRO A 197 -17.12 3.92 28.48
N PRO A 198 -15.97 4.56 28.78
CA PRO A 198 -15.81 5.98 28.54
C PRO A 198 -16.11 6.28 27.06
N GLU A 199 -17.05 7.17 26.80
CA GLU A 199 -17.25 7.76 25.48
C GLU A 199 -16.04 8.64 25.18
N TYR A 200 -15.32 8.32 24.08
CA TYR A 200 -14.28 9.16 23.49
C TYR A 200 -14.81 9.84 22.23
#